data_cce8a75fcd053f6d2151d4ba0fce5e73
#
_entry.id   cce8a75fcd053f6d2151d4ba0fce5e73
#
_cell.length_a   1.000
_cell.length_b   1.000
_cell.length_c   1.000
_cell.angle_alpha   90.00
_cell.angle_beta   90.00
_cell.angle_gamma   90.00
#
_symmetry.space_group_name_H-M   'P 1'
#
loop_
_entity.id
_entity.type
_entity.pdbx_description
1 polymer ?
#
loop_
_entity_poly.entity_id
_entity_poly.type
_entity_poly.pdbx_seq_one_letter_code
_entity_poly.pdbx_strand_id
1 'polypeptide(L)'
;LEEKRTGLLGKLKEAGCIYRKKVCLTHKDVMQKLLVKSKGKMESIGRIAEAEYASMGRRMRLLILCDYIKKEKLSVIGTQQEMTSEIGAVPIFEFLRRKQREGIRLGCLSGTVVIIPLDTKEKILEMLDKKKCEGNLIPIGDTGYGKLQVKGKQTHVVSAVTELFEQGEINALVGTKSLLGEGWDAPCINSLILA
;
A
#
# COMPACT_ATOMS: atom_id res chain seq x y z
N LEU A 1 -49.46 4.08 -11.80
CA LEU A 1 -48.18 4.74 -11.55
C LEU A 1 -47.76 4.62 -10.07
N GLU A 2 -48.69 4.82 -9.12
CA GLU A 2 -48.43 4.70 -7.67
C GLU A 2 -48.05 3.29 -7.23
N GLU A 3 -48.72 2.25 -7.74
CA GLU A 3 -48.37 0.86 -7.41
C GLU A 3 -46.94 0.49 -7.85
N LYS A 4 -46.50 0.93 -9.04
CA LYS A 4 -45.14 0.72 -9.51
C LYS A 4 -44.13 1.46 -8.65
N ARG A 5 -44.45 2.65 -8.17
CA ARG A 5 -43.63 3.45 -7.28
C ARG A 5 -43.47 2.76 -5.90
N THR A 6 -44.59 2.28 -5.35
CA THR A 6 -44.58 1.58 -4.04
C THR A 6 -43.82 0.28 -4.11
N GLY A 7 -43.99 -0.50 -5.19
CA GLY A 7 -43.22 -1.73 -5.41
C GLY A 7 -41.71 -1.48 -5.59
N LEU A 8 -41.30 -0.40 -6.28
CA LEU A 8 -39.90 -0.02 -6.44
C LEU A 8 -39.30 0.44 -5.10
N LEU A 9 -40.02 1.26 -4.34
CA LEU A 9 -39.61 1.71 -3.02
C LEU A 9 -39.44 0.54 -2.04
N GLY A 10 -40.32 -0.46 -2.10
CA GLY A 10 -40.17 -1.70 -1.31
C GLY A 10 -38.87 -2.43 -1.63
N LYS A 11 -38.61 -2.68 -2.90
CA LYS A 11 -37.37 -3.32 -3.37
C LYS A 11 -36.11 -2.55 -2.99
N LEU A 12 -36.15 -1.22 -3.10
CA LEU A 12 -35.02 -0.35 -2.70
C LEU A 12 -34.77 -0.36 -1.19
N LYS A 13 -35.87 -0.47 -0.41
CA LYS A 13 -35.80 -0.56 1.06
C LYS A 13 -35.23 -1.91 1.52
N GLU A 14 -35.68 -3.01 0.92
CA GLU A 14 -35.15 -4.36 1.14
C GLU A 14 -33.68 -4.45 0.72
N ALA A 15 -33.31 -3.76 -0.36
CA ALA A 15 -31.92 -3.66 -0.80
C ALA A 15 -31.05 -2.74 0.08
N GLY A 16 -31.63 -2.05 1.09
CA GLY A 16 -30.89 -1.12 1.94
C GLY A 16 -30.42 0.15 1.23
N CYS A 17 -31.07 0.50 0.10
CA CYS A 17 -30.69 1.66 -0.71
C CYS A 17 -31.47 2.94 -0.33
N ILE A 18 -32.22 2.94 0.77
CA ILE A 18 -32.94 4.12 1.25
C ILE A 18 -32.39 4.53 2.62
N TYR A 19 -31.85 5.74 2.70
CA TYR A 19 -31.43 6.38 3.95
C TYR A 19 -32.11 7.75 4.07
N ARG A 20 -32.75 8.02 5.20
CA ARG A 20 -33.47 9.28 5.49
C ARG A 20 -34.38 9.74 4.35
N LYS A 21 -35.23 8.81 3.81
CA LYS A 21 -36.15 9.03 2.68
C LYS A 21 -35.51 9.40 1.34
N LYS A 22 -34.21 9.27 1.21
CA LYS A 22 -33.47 9.46 -0.06
C LYS A 22 -32.91 8.13 -0.55
N VAL A 23 -32.94 7.94 -1.88
CA VAL A 23 -32.27 6.82 -2.51
C VAL A 23 -30.77 7.11 -2.49
N CYS A 24 -30.01 6.22 -1.86
CA CYS A 24 -28.56 6.31 -1.76
C CYS A 24 -27.93 5.04 -2.34
N LEU A 25 -26.83 5.18 -3.04
CA LEU A 25 -25.95 4.05 -3.36
C LEU A 25 -25.26 3.64 -2.05
N THR A 26 -25.85 2.68 -1.34
CA THR A 26 -25.25 2.14 -0.12
C THR A 26 -24.27 1.05 -0.52
N HIS A 27 -22.99 1.22 -0.16
CA HIS A 27 -22.02 0.14 -0.24
C HIS A 27 -22.39 -0.91 0.80
N LYS A 28 -22.88 -2.07 0.35
CA LYS A 28 -23.00 -3.23 1.24
C LYS A 28 -21.60 -3.69 1.59
N ASP A 29 -21.34 -3.94 2.87
CA ASP A 29 -20.06 -4.51 3.38
C ASP A 29 -19.61 -5.74 2.57
N VAL A 30 -20.56 -6.50 2.05
CA VAL A 30 -20.33 -7.65 1.17
C VAL A 30 -19.68 -7.23 -0.15
N MET A 31 -20.16 -6.14 -0.79
CA MET A 31 -19.58 -5.63 -2.05
C MET A 31 -18.16 -5.06 -1.82
N GLN A 32 -17.95 -4.32 -0.73
CA GLN A 32 -16.61 -3.87 -0.36
C GLN A 32 -15.67 -5.06 -0.11
N LYS A 33 -16.13 -6.08 0.62
CA LYS A 33 -15.36 -7.30 0.85
C LYS A 33 -15.03 -8.06 -0.45
N LEU A 34 -15.94 -8.10 -1.41
CA LEU A 34 -15.70 -8.71 -2.73
C LEU A 34 -14.70 -7.90 -3.56
N LEU A 35 -14.82 -6.57 -3.56
CA LEU A 35 -13.91 -5.68 -4.25
C LEU A 35 -12.48 -5.74 -3.68
N VAL A 36 -12.35 -5.87 -2.37
CA VAL A 36 -11.06 -6.02 -1.67
C VAL A 36 -10.43 -7.41 -1.91
N LYS A 37 -11.24 -8.44 -2.19
CA LYS A 37 -10.78 -9.83 -2.42
C LYS A 37 -10.46 -10.16 -3.89
N SER A 38 -10.41 -9.19 -4.77
CA SER A 38 -10.23 -9.42 -6.19
C SER A 38 -8.77 -9.85 -6.51
N LYS A 39 -8.57 -11.14 -6.82
CA LYS A 39 -7.28 -11.65 -7.34
C LYS A 39 -6.82 -10.86 -8.58
N GLY A 40 -7.74 -10.41 -9.42
CA GLY A 40 -7.45 -9.62 -10.61
C GLY A 40 -6.79 -8.27 -10.31
N LYS A 41 -7.09 -7.62 -9.17
CA LYS A 41 -6.46 -6.35 -8.80
C LYS A 41 -4.96 -6.53 -8.50
N MET A 42 -4.58 -7.57 -7.76
CA MET A 42 -3.17 -7.85 -7.46
C MET A 42 -2.37 -8.08 -8.75
N GLU A 43 -2.92 -8.88 -9.67
CA GLU A 43 -2.31 -9.12 -10.98
C GLU A 43 -2.19 -7.83 -11.79
N SER A 44 -3.21 -6.98 -11.78
CA SER A 44 -3.19 -5.68 -12.45
C SER A 44 -2.11 -4.77 -11.87
N ILE A 45 -1.98 -4.68 -10.55
CA ILE A 45 -0.92 -3.92 -9.87
C ILE A 45 0.45 -4.40 -10.34
N GLY A 46 0.68 -5.72 -10.38
CA GLY A 46 1.94 -6.29 -10.85
C GLY A 46 2.25 -5.93 -12.30
N ARG A 47 1.28 -6.08 -13.20
CA ARG A 47 1.44 -5.74 -14.63
C ARG A 47 1.72 -4.26 -14.85
N ILE A 48 1.03 -3.38 -14.11
CA ILE A 48 1.26 -1.92 -14.20
C ILE A 48 2.68 -1.61 -13.70
N ALA A 49 3.09 -2.12 -12.55
CA ALA A 49 4.44 -1.89 -12.02
C ALA A 49 5.53 -2.36 -12.98
N GLU A 50 5.32 -3.51 -13.63
CA GLU A 50 6.24 -4.04 -14.65
C GLU A 50 6.30 -3.14 -15.89
N ALA A 51 5.15 -2.69 -16.40
CA ALA A 51 5.06 -1.81 -17.55
C ALA A 51 5.72 -0.45 -17.29
N GLU A 52 5.45 0.15 -16.14
CA GLU A 52 6.05 1.41 -15.71
C GLU A 52 7.58 1.28 -15.57
N TYR A 53 8.06 0.20 -14.97
CA TYR A 53 9.49 -0.05 -14.85
C TYR A 53 10.14 -0.29 -16.22
N ALA A 54 9.50 -1.02 -17.11
CA ALA A 54 9.99 -1.23 -18.48
C ALA A 54 10.12 0.09 -19.26
N SER A 55 9.21 1.05 -19.02
CA SER A 55 9.20 2.36 -19.65
C SER A 55 10.22 3.33 -19.05
N MET A 56 10.31 3.40 -17.72
CA MET A 56 11.08 4.43 -17.01
C MET A 56 12.40 3.93 -16.40
N GLY A 57 12.53 2.61 -16.23
CA GLY A 57 13.71 2.01 -15.60
C GLY A 57 13.93 2.56 -14.18
N ARG A 58 15.17 2.87 -13.84
CA ARG A 58 15.55 3.41 -12.54
C ARG A 58 14.95 4.78 -12.21
N ARG A 59 14.39 5.49 -13.19
CA ARG A 59 13.71 6.78 -12.98
C ARG A 59 12.28 6.62 -12.46
N MET A 60 11.73 5.41 -12.49
CA MET A 60 10.41 5.14 -11.95
C MET A 60 10.34 5.56 -10.47
N ARG A 61 9.28 6.29 -10.12
CA ARG A 61 8.86 6.60 -8.75
C ARG A 61 7.39 6.28 -8.64
N LEU A 62 7.12 4.98 -8.52
CA LEU A 62 5.76 4.45 -8.45
C LEU A 62 5.26 4.49 -7.00
N LEU A 63 4.16 5.17 -6.77
CA LEU A 63 3.41 5.11 -5.52
C LEU A 63 2.18 4.21 -5.67
N ILE A 64 2.00 3.28 -4.75
CA ILE A 64 0.82 2.41 -4.67
C ILE A 64 0.12 2.70 -3.35
N LEU A 65 -1.06 3.31 -3.41
CA LEU A 65 -1.87 3.63 -2.24
C LEU A 65 -3.01 2.63 -2.07
N CYS A 66 -3.17 2.13 -0.85
CA CYS A 66 -4.29 1.30 -0.44
C CYS A 66 -5.03 1.90 0.76
N ASP A 67 -6.35 1.67 0.84
CA ASP A 67 -7.22 2.28 1.85
C ASP A 67 -7.15 1.60 3.22
N TYR A 68 -6.66 0.37 3.32
CA TYR A 68 -6.90 -0.46 4.49
C TYR A 68 -5.66 -1.13 5.08
N ILE A 69 -5.59 -1.07 6.42
CA ILE A 69 -4.69 -1.87 7.25
C ILE A 69 -5.56 -2.76 8.14
N LYS A 70 -5.80 -4.03 7.77
CA LYS A 70 -6.01 -5.05 8.80
C LYS A 70 -4.67 -5.31 9.46
N LYS A 71 -4.66 -5.62 10.78
CA LYS A 71 -3.45 -5.98 11.56
C LYS A 71 -2.53 -6.83 10.67
N GLU A 72 -1.50 -6.19 10.19
CA GLU A 72 -0.64 -6.71 9.15
C GLU A 72 -0.01 -8.00 9.65
N LYS A 73 -0.32 -9.09 8.99
CA LYS A 73 0.36 -10.37 9.22
C LYS A 73 1.77 -10.27 8.65
N LEU A 74 2.67 -9.61 9.39
CA LEU A 74 4.09 -9.55 9.04
C LEU A 74 4.72 -10.94 8.89
N SER A 75 4.14 -11.94 9.55
CA SER A 75 4.56 -13.34 9.44
C SER A 75 4.41 -13.95 8.04
N VAL A 76 3.72 -13.29 7.12
CA VAL A 76 3.56 -13.77 5.73
C VAL A 76 4.76 -13.38 4.86
N ILE A 77 5.51 -12.32 5.24
CA ILE A 77 6.63 -11.85 4.43
C ILE A 77 7.77 -12.87 4.49
N GLY A 78 8.25 -13.26 3.30
CA GLY A 78 9.33 -14.24 3.18
C GLY A 78 8.91 -15.70 3.41
N THR A 79 7.62 -15.97 3.66
CA THR A 79 7.11 -17.35 3.76
C THR A 79 6.51 -17.80 2.44
N GLN A 80 6.33 -19.12 2.27
CA GLN A 80 5.60 -19.70 1.12
C GLN A 80 4.09 -19.81 1.36
N GLN A 81 3.58 -19.25 2.44
CA GLN A 81 2.14 -19.28 2.73
C GLN A 81 1.34 -18.62 1.59
N GLU A 82 0.19 -19.20 1.26
CA GLU A 82 -0.72 -18.58 0.31
C GLU A 82 -1.08 -17.17 0.78
N MET A 83 -0.92 -16.22 -0.13
CA MET A 83 -1.28 -14.84 0.13
C MET A 83 -2.78 -14.74 0.30
N THR A 84 -3.20 -14.10 1.38
CA THR A 84 -4.62 -13.74 1.51
C THR A 84 -5.00 -12.88 0.31
N SER A 85 -6.17 -13.16 -0.27
CA SER A 85 -6.73 -12.39 -1.40
C SER A 85 -7.13 -10.95 -1.02
N GLU A 86 -6.74 -10.48 0.16
CA GLU A 86 -7.08 -9.16 0.67
C GLU A 86 -6.03 -8.12 0.24
N ILE A 87 -6.49 -7.01 -0.31
CA ILE A 87 -5.64 -5.87 -0.68
C ILE A 87 -5.24 -5.12 0.58
N GLY A 88 -3.95 -4.83 0.70
CA GLY A 88 -3.36 -4.07 1.78
C GLY A 88 -1.88 -3.83 1.52
N ALA A 89 -1.23 -2.94 2.28
CA ALA A 89 0.17 -2.56 2.00
C ALA A 89 1.12 -3.76 2.04
N VAL A 90 1.07 -4.58 3.07
CA VAL A 90 1.93 -5.77 3.20
C VAL A 90 1.61 -6.86 2.16
N PRO A 91 0.34 -7.23 1.90
CA PRO A 91 0.01 -8.15 0.81
C PRO A 91 0.49 -7.68 -0.57
N ILE A 92 0.31 -6.39 -0.91
CA ILE A 92 0.77 -5.84 -2.19
C ILE A 92 2.31 -5.90 -2.26
N PHE A 93 3.01 -5.45 -1.21
CA PHE A 93 4.45 -5.52 -1.12
C PHE A 93 4.96 -6.95 -1.32
N GLU A 94 4.42 -7.92 -0.59
CA GLU A 94 4.86 -9.32 -0.68
C GLU A 94 4.54 -9.94 -2.05
N PHE A 95 3.40 -9.61 -2.64
CA PHE A 95 3.04 -10.03 -4.00
C PHE A 95 4.05 -9.53 -5.02
N LEU A 96 4.38 -8.24 -4.99
CA LEU A 96 5.37 -7.66 -5.90
C LEU A 96 6.76 -8.22 -5.65
N ARG A 97 7.15 -8.42 -4.39
CA ARG A 97 8.41 -9.03 -4.01
C ARG A 97 8.56 -10.46 -4.56
N ARG A 98 7.52 -11.28 -4.44
CA ARG A 98 7.53 -12.66 -4.97
C ARG A 98 7.61 -12.72 -6.49
N LYS A 99 7.00 -11.77 -7.18
CA LYS A 99 7.10 -11.67 -8.64
C LYS A 99 8.48 -11.25 -9.12
N GLN A 100 9.32 -10.76 -8.24
CA GLN A 100 10.66 -10.19 -8.43
C GLN A 100 11.07 -10.02 -9.92
N ARG A 101 10.96 -8.78 -10.38
CA ARG A 101 11.68 -8.35 -11.59
C ARG A 101 12.94 -7.61 -11.16
N GLU A 102 14.07 -7.97 -11.75
CA GLU A 102 15.33 -7.27 -11.55
C GLU A 102 15.13 -5.76 -11.73
N GLY A 103 15.58 -5.00 -10.72
CA GLY A 103 15.59 -3.54 -10.76
C GLY A 103 14.41 -2.85 -10.07
N ILE A 104 13.31 -3.53 -9.76
CA ILE A 104 12.25 -2.94 -8.94
C ILE A 104 12.63 -3.05 -7.48
N ARG A 105 12.91 -1.91 -6.84
CA ARG A 105 13.28 -1.78 -5.44
C ARG A 105 12.07 -1.32 -4.64
N LEU A 106 11.52 -2.23 -3.87
CA LEU A 106 10.25 -2.03 -3.16
C LEU A 106 10.47 -1.36 -1.80
N GLY A 107 9.54 -0.50 -1.42
CA GLY A 107 9.34 -0.05 -0.05
C GLY A 107 7.91 -0.30 0.39
N CYS A 108 7.69 -0.54 1.68
CA CYS A 108 6.37 -0.56 2.29
C CYS A 108 6.34 0.42 3.46
N LEU A 109 5.38 1.33 3.45
CA LEU A 109 5.24 2.36 4.48
C LEU A 109 3.78 2.44 4.94
N SER A 110 3.55 1.97 6.16
CA SER A 110 2.26 2.04 6.83
C SER A 110 2.42 2.57 8.26
N GLY A 111 1.31 2.86 8.93
CA GLY A 111 1.33 3.41 10.29
C GLY A 111 2.07 2.55 11.32
N THR A 112 2.20 1.25 11.08
CA THR A 112 2.80 0.29 12.01
C THR A 112 3.99 -0.47 11.43
N VAL A 113 4.21 -0.40 10.13
CA VAL A 113 5.21 -1.21 9.43
C VAL A 113 5.95 -0.39 8.40
N VAL A 114 7.26 -0.46 8.48
CA VAL A 114 8.18 0.08 7.47
C VAL A 114 9.11 -1.04 7.02
N ILE A 115 9.12 -1.34 5.72
CA ILE A 115 9.97 -2.36 5.12
C ILE A 115 10.72 -1.71 3.97
N ILE A 116 12.02 -1.88 3.95
CA ILE A 116 12.92 -1.29 2.94
C ILE A 116 14.01 -2.29 2.55
N PRO A 117 14.71 -2.11 1.44
CA PRO A 117 15.82 -2.95 1.06
C PRO A 117 16.94 -2.92 2.11
N LEU A 118 17.55 -4.08 2.40
CA LEU A 118 18.60 -4.19 3.43
C LEU A 118 19.87 -3.41 3.10
N ASP A 119 20.19 -3.27 1.82
CA ASP A 119 21.36 -2.51 1.36
C ASP A 119 21.24 -1.00 1.58
N THR A 120 20.04 -0.50 1.93
CA THR A 120 19.81 0.91 2.32
C THR A 120 20.08 1.18 3.81
N LYS A 121 20.51 0.17 4.58
CA LYS A 121 20.63 0.25 6.04
C LYS A 121 21.46 1.45 6.51
N GLU A 122 22.65 1.62 5.98
CA GLU A 122 23.54 2.71 6.40
C GLU A 122 22.91 4.08 6.12
N LYS A 123 22.35 4.25 4.93
CA LYS A 123 21.71 5.51 4.50
C LYS A 123 20.52 5.86 5.38
N ILE A 124 19.59 4.90 5.62
CA ILE A 124 18.41 5.19 6.43
C ILE A 124 18.77 5.52 7.88
N LEU A 125 19.76 4.83 8.46
CA LEU A 125 20.19 5.09 9.82
C LEU A 125 20.86 6.47 9.95
N GLU A 126 21.66 6.89 8.97
CA GLU A 126 22.24 8.23 8.92
C GLU A 126 21.15 9.31 8.81
N MET A 127 20.14 9.10 7.97
CA MET A 127 19.01 10.02 7.83
C MET A 127 18.20 10.16 9.13
N LEU A 128 18.02 9.05 9.85
CA LEU A 128 17.32 9.03 11.14
C LEU A 128 18.13 9.72 12.24
N ASP A 129 19.44 9.50 12.27
CA ASP A 129 20.35 10.14 13.24
C ASP A 129 20.34 11.67 13.09
N LYS A 130 20.41 12.18 11.86
CA LYS A 130 20.24 13.62 11.55
C LYS A 130 18.92 14.18 12.09
N LYS A 131 17.89 13.35 12.20
CA LYS A 131 16.57 13.69 12.74
C LYS A 131 16.43 13.37 14.24
N LYS A 132 17.53 13.00 14.90
CA LYS A 132 17.58 12.60 16.33
C LYS A 132 16.64 11.43 16.64
N CYS A 133 16.59 10.45 15.75
CA CYS A 133 15.79 9.22 15.90
C CYS A 133 16.72 8.02 15.96
N GLU A 134 16.56 7.18 16.96
CA GLU A 134 17.23 5.87 17.02
C GLU A 134 16.50 4.86 16.14
N GLY A 135 17.19 4.24 15.19
CA GLY A 135 16.62 3.25 14.29
C GLY A 135 17.43 1.95 14.25
N ASN A 136 16.77 0.86 13.91
CA ASN A 136 17.40 -0.40 13.58
C ASN A 136 16.66 -1.07 12.44
N LEU A 137 17.40 -1.59 11.45
CA LEU A 137 16.87 -2.35 10.33
C LEU A 137 17.10 -3.84 10.58
N ILE A 138 16.02 -4.56 10.87
CA ILE A 138 16.02 -5.99 11.20
C ILE A 138 15.72 -6.79 9.92
N PRO A 139 16.62 -7.70 9.49
CA PRO A 139 16.39 -8.54 8.33
C PRO A 139 15.10 -9.38 8.44
N ILE A 140 14.42 -9.58 7.33
CA ILE A 140 13.26 -10.47 7.21
C ILE A 140 13.70 -11.70 6.43
N GLY A 141 14.19 -12.72 7.12
CA GLY A 141 14.74 -13.93 6.50
C GLY A 141 15.74 -13.59 5.39
N ASP A 142 15.75 -14.37 4.33
CA ASP A 142 16.64 -14.18 3.15
C ASP A 142 15.94 -13.38 2.03
N THR A 143 15.05 -12.46 2.38
CA THR A 143 14.25 -11.71 1.39
C THR A 143 14.98 -10.56 0.72
N GLY A 144 16.15 -10.15 1.24
CA GLY A 144 16.85 -8.92 0.84
C GLY A 144 16.21 -7.63 1.39
N TYR A 145 15.18 -7.76 2.24
CA TYR A 145 14.47 -6.64 2.87
C TYR A 145 14.57 -6.70 4.40
N GLY A 146 14.43 -5.56 5.03
CA GLY A 146 14.40 -5.44 6.48
C GLY A 146 13.20 -4.64 6.98
N LYS A 147 12.78 -4.96 8.20
CA LYS A 147 11.80 -4.18 8.96
C LYS A 147 12.53 -3.08 9.73
N LEU A 148 12.20 -1.84 9.45
CA LEU A 148 12.73 -0.70 10.16
C LEU A 148 11.97 -0.51 11.48
N GLN A 149 12.70 -0.51 12.59
CA GLN A 149 12.21 -0.16 13.91
C GLN A 149 12.81 1.19 14.30
N VAL A 150 11.99 2.14 14.68
CA VAL A 150 12.43 3.48 15.06
C VAL A 150 11.82 3.89 16.38
N LYS A 151 12.65 4.46 17.26
CA LYS A 151 12.23 5.20 18.44
C LYS A 151 12.25 6.68 18.09
N GLY A 152 11.09 7.29 17.88
CA GLY A 152 10.99 8.68 17.48
C GLY A 152 9.63 9.04 16.91
N LYS A 153 9.52 10.25 16.36
CA LYS A 153 8.28 10.71 15.74
C LYS A 153 8.08 10.06 14.38
N GLN A 154 6.87 9.59 14.12
CA GLN A 154 6.52 8.93 12.85
C GLN A 154 6.75 9.84 11.63
N THR A 155 6.57 11.14 11.77
CA THR A 155 6.84 12.12 10.71
C THR A 155 8.31 12.09 10.25
N HIS A 156 9.26 11.84 11.16
CA HIS A 156 10.67 11.71 10.81
C HIS A 156 10.96 10.42 10.03
N VAL A 157 10.26 9.33 10.38
CA VAL A 157 10.36 8.06 9.65
C VAL A 157 9.80 8.21 8.23
N VAL A 158 8.63 8.81 8.09
CA VAL A 158 8.02 9.11 6.79
C VAL A 158 8.98 9.94 5.94
N SER A 159 9.50 11.04 6.49
CA SER A 159 10.46 11.91 5.80
C SER A 159 11.73 11.17 5.36
N ALA A 160 12.31 10.30 6.20
CA ALA A 160 13.51 9.54 5.84
C ALA A 160 13.24 8.51 4.74
N VAL A 161 12.08 7.82 4.77
CA VAL A 161 11.70 6.88 3.71
C VAL A 161 11.37 7.62 2.41
N THR A 162 10.74 8.80 2.49
CA THR A 162 10.50 9.66 1.32
C THR A 162 11.82 10.06 0.66
N GLU A 163 12.82 10.43 1.43
CA GLU A 163 14.15 10.79 0.94
C GLU A 163 14.83 9.60 0.22
N LEU A 164 14.75 8.38 0.76
CA LEU A 164 15.21 7.17 0.04
C LEU A 164 14.49 6.97 -1.29
N PHE A 165 13.18 7.24 -1.32
CA PHE A 165 12.36 7.13 -2.52
C PHE A 165 12.74 8.20 -3.56
N GLU A 166 12.98 9.42 -3.16
CA GLU A 166 13.46 10.52 -4.01
C GLU A 166 14.84 10.20 -4.61
N GLN A 167 15.75 9.68 -3.80
CA GLN A 167 17.10 9.29 -4.24
C GLN A 167 17.10 8.05 -5.14
N GLY A 168 15.99 7.31 -5.25
CA GLY A 168 15.88 6.11 -6.08
C GLY A 168 16.40 4.83 -5.44
N GLU A 169 16.67 4.86 -4.16
CA GLU A 169 16.97 3.67 -3.37
C GLU A 169 15.74 2.76 -3.22
N ILE A 170 14.57 3.36 -3.34
CA ILE A 170 13.27 2.72 -3.51
C ILE A 170 12.67 3.33 -4.77
N ASN A 171 12.15 2.53 -5.69
CA ASN A 171 11.49 3.05 -6.89
C ASN A 171 10.01 2.66 -6.98
N ALA A 172 9.53 1.76 -6.12
CA ALA A 172 8.11 1.48 -5.94
C ALA A 172 7.78 1.44 -4.45
N LEU A 173 6.99 2.41 -3.99
CA LEU A 173 6.58 2.56 -2.60
C LEU A 173 5.12 2.17 -2.44
N VAL A 174 4.86 1.18 -1.59
CA VAL A 174 3.49 0.77 -1.21
C VAL A 174 3.15 1.40 0.12
N GLY A 175 2.06 2.12 0.18
CA GLY A 175 1.66 2.80 1.41
C GLY A 175 0.17 2.89 1.63
N THR A 176 -0.21 3.41 2.80
CA THR A 176 -1.62 3.63 3.13
C THR A 176 -1.99 5.08 2.91
N LYS A 177 -3.19 5.30 2.38
CA LYS A 177 -3.75 6.63 2.15
C LYS A 177 -3.74 7.51 3.41
N SER A 178 -3.98 6.91 4.57
CA SER A 178 -3.97 7.63 5.84
C SER A 178 -2.59 8.17 6.24
N LEU A 179 -1.50 7.59 5.73
CA LEU A 179 -0.14 8.00 6.07
C LEU A 179 0.50 8.86 4.96
N LEU A 180 0.22 8.53 3.71
CA LEU A 180 0.80 9.18 2.53
C LEU A 180 -0.26 10.00 1.75
N GLY A 181 -1.39 10.33 2.37
CA GLY A 181 -2.45 11.12 1.75
C GLY A 181 -2.27 12.61 2.00
N GLU A 182 -3.11 13.18 2.85
CA GLU A 182 -3.10 14.63 3.12
C GLU A 182 -1.80 15.09 3.79
N GLY A 183 -1.16 16.09 3.21
CA GLY A 183 0.05 16.73 3.76
C GLY A 183 1.37 16.00 3.52
N TRP A 184 1.37 14.88 2.81
CA TRP A 184 2.60 14.26 2.34
C TRP A 184 3.00 14.85 0.98
N ASP A 185 4.21 15.37 0.91
CA ASP A 185 4.77 15.94 -0.31
C ASP A 185 5.92 15.07 -0.82
N ALA A 186 5.78 14.60 -2.06
CA ALA A 186 6.81 13.84 -2.76
C ALA A 186 6.75 14.15 -4.26
N PRO A 187 7.33 15.28 -4.69
CA PRO A 187 7.25 15.75 -6.07
C PRO A 187 7.95 14.83 -7.07
N CYS A 188 8.73 13.88 -6.60
CA CYS A 188 9.40 12.89 -7.43
C CYS A 188 8.46 11.84 -8.04
N ILE A 189 7.23 11.68 -7.54
CA ILE A 189 6.27 10.68 -8.01
C ILE A 189 5.93 10.93 -9.48
N ASN A 190 6.12 9.89 -10.29
CA ASN A 190 5.80 9.93 -11.72
C ASN A 190 4.80 8.86 -12.15
N SER A 191 4.42 7.95 -11.24
CA SER A 191 3.35 6.97 -11.45
C SER A 191 2.59 6.70 -10.15
N LEU A 192 1.25 6.55 -10.23
CA LEU A 192 0.37 6.36 -9.09
C LEU A 192 -0.65 5.25 -9.36
N ILE A 193 -0.74 4.30 -8.43
CA ILE A 193 -1.81 3.28 -8.40
C ILE A 193 -2.66 3.50 -7.15
N LEU A 194 -3.97 3.63 -7.35
CA LEU A 194 -4.97 3.57 -6.28
C LEU A 194 -5.57 2.17 -6.25
N ALA A 195 -5.27 1.40 -5.21
CA ALA A 195 -5.61 -0.02 -5.10
C ALA A 195 -6.88 -0.30 -4.28
#